data_d175163e641fe9ef941c59caafe985bb
#
_entry.id   d175163e641fe9ef941c59caafe985bb
#
_cell.length_a   1.000
_cell.length_b   1.000
_cell.length_c   1.000
_cell.angle_alpha   90.00
_cell.angle_beta   90.00
_cell.angle_gamma   90.00
#
_symmetry.space_group_name_H-M   'P 1'
#
loop_
_entity.id
_entity.type
_entity.pdbx_description
1 polymer ?
#
loop_
_entity_poly.entity_id
_entity_poly.type
_entity_poly.pdbx_seq_one_letter_code
_entity_poly.pdbx_strand_id
1 'polypeptide(L)'
;MLAHLGAVAHYIHLNPVRAGIVSVRQANDYLWSSLCFLAKRGVRPGWLRLEDALLAAGSLADTPAGHAAYLDFLAWLHDDEPAQKAYAFDCMCKGWAMGSKEFKGALIEEHKQALAEKETGEADFAEVASRRTGGGRI
;
A
#
# COMPACT_ATOMS: atom_id res chain seq x y z
N MET A 1 6.90 2.38 -15.57
CA MET A 1 6.34 2.90 -14.31
C MET A 1 4.90 2.46 -14.08
N LEU A 2 3.99 2.62 -15.02
CA LEU A 2 2.58 2.20 -14.88
C LEU A 2 2.39 0.69 -14.67
N ALA A 3 3.16 -0.16 -15.35
CA ALA A 3 3.08 -1.61 -15.17
C ALA A 3 3.43 -2.08 -13.74
N HIS A 4 4.40 -1.41 -13.12
CA HIS A 4 4.78 -1.72 -11.74
C HIS A 4 3.72 -1.27 -10.73
N LEU A 5 3.16 -0.08 -10.92
CA LEU A 5 2.06 0.42 -10.09
C LEU A 5 0.83 -0.49 -10.18
N GLY A 6 0.51 -0.97 -11.38
CA GLY A 6 -0.56 -1.94 -11.59
C GLY A 6 -0.33 -3.25 -10.85
N ALA A 7 0.88 -3.81 -10.92
CA ALA A 7 1.23 -5.03 -10.20
C ALA A 7 1.08 -4.87 -8.68
N VAL A 8 1.50 -3.73 -8.12
CA VAL A 8 1.33 -3.42 -6.70
C VAL A 8 -0.15 -3.30 -6.33
N ALA A 9 -0.97 -2.64 -7.16
CA ALA A 9 -2.40 -2.53 -6.95
C ALA A 9 -3.08 -3.91 -6.93
N HIS A 10 -2.77 -4.79 -7.88
CA HIS A 10 -3.30 -6.15 -7.92
C HIS A 10 -2.90 -6.96 -6.68
N TYR A 11 -1.63 -6.84 -6.26
CA TYR A 11 -1.15 -7.47 -5.04
C TYR A 11 -1.92 -7.01 -3.80
N ILE A 12 -2.13 -5.71 -3.64
CA ILE A 12 -2.87 -5.13 -2.52
C ILE A 12 -4.33 -5.60 -2.54
N HIS A 13 -4.97 -5.61 -3.70
CA HIS A 13 -6.36 -6.05 -3.84
C HIS A 13 -6.55 -7.55 -3.57
N LEU A 14 -5.54 -8.38 -3.86
CA LEU A 14 -5.56 -9.82 -3.56
C LEU A 14 -5.09 -10.16 -2.14
N ASN A 15 -4.51 -9.24 -1.40
CA ASN A 15 -3.97 -9.51 -0.07
C ASN A 15 -4.99 -10.15 0.89
N PRO A 16 -6.22 -9.63 1.03
CA PRO A 16 -7.21 -10.26 1.92
C PRO A 16 -7.61 -11.67 1.46
N VAL A 17 -7.60 -11.92 0.16
CA VAL A 17 -7.89 -13.25 -0.40
C VAL A 17 -6.75 -14.22 -0.11
N ARG A 18 -5.52 -13.81 -0.33
CA ARG A 18 -4.32 -14.60 -0.05
C ARG A 18 -4.14 -14.91 1.44
N ALA A 19 -4.58 -14.01 2.30
CA ALA A 19 -4.62 -14.20 3.75
C ALA A 19 -5.80 -15.08 4.22
N GLY A 20 -6.68 -15.51 3.33
CA GLY A 20 -7.85 -16.33 3.66
C GLY A 20 -8.94 -15.59 4.42
N ILE A 21 -8.94 -14.25 4.39
CA ILE A 21 -9.94 -13.43 5.11
C ILE A 21 -11.25 -13.38 4.33
N VAL A 22 -11.19 -13.26 3.01
CA VAL A 22 -12.34 -13.22 2.11
C VAL A 22 -12.08 -14.07 0.87
N SER A 23 -13.15 -14.53 0.21
CA SER A 23 -13.03 -15.13 -1.13
C SER A 23 -12.79 -14.06 -2.19
N VAL A 24 -12.29 -14.46 -3.38
CA VAL A 24 -12.09 -13.53 -4.51
C VAL A 24 -13.40 -12.84 -4.89
N ARG A 25 -14.52 -13.56 -4.85
CA ARG A 25 -15.86 -13.04 -5.20
C ARG A 25 -16.37 -11.99 -4.21
N GLN A 26 -15.86 -11.99 -2.98
CA GLN A 26 -16.23 -11.06 -1.91
C GLN A 26 -15.18 -9.99 -1.65
N ALA A 27 -14.09 -10.00 -2.41
CA ALA A 27 -12.96 -9.08 -2.21
C ALA A 27 -13.35 -7.60 -2.38
N ASN A 28 -14.30 -7.30 -3.29
CA ASN A 28 -14.82 -5.96 -3.50
C ASN A 28 -15.79 -5.47 -2.41
N ASP A 29 -16.25 -6.34 -1.53
CA ASP A 29 -17.09 -5.97 -0.38
C ASP A 29 -16.28 -5.80 0.91
N TYR A 30 -14.99 -6.15 0.88
CA TYR A 30 -14.11 -6.04 2.04
C TYR A 30 -13.72 -4.58 2.31
N LEU A 31 -14.23 -4.03 3.43
CA LEU A 31 -14.14 -2.60 3.74
C LEU A 31 -12.72 -2.07 3.99
N TRP A 32 -11.80 -2.95 4.36
CA TRP A 32 -10.40 -2.59 4.64
C TRP A 32 -9.49 -2.68 3.43
N SER A 33 -10.06 -2.72 2.23
CA SER A 33 -9.35 -2.68 0.96
C SER A 33 -9.91 -1.58 0.07
N SER A 34 -9.05 -0.90 -0.68
CA SER A 34 -9.46 0.10 -1.68
C SER A 34 -10.38 -0.48 -2.77
N LEU A 35 -10.35 -1.81 -2.96
CA LEU A 35 -11.22 -2.51 -3.90
C LEU A 35 -12.71 -2.34 -3.59
N CYS A 36 -13.09 -2.06 -2.34
CA CYS A 36 -14.47 -1.80 -1.97
C CYS A 36 -15.05 -0.55 -2.65
N PHE A 37 -14.20 0.35 -3.15
CA PHE A 37 -14.61 1.54 -3.90
C PHE A 37 -14.74 1.31 -5.41
N LEU A 38 -14.44 0.10 -5.91
CA LEU A 38 -14.43 -0.19 -7.35
C LEU A 38 -15.73 0.23 -8.02
N ALA A 39 -16.86 -0.24 -7.53
CA ALA A 39 -18.19 0.08 -8.06
C ALA A 39 -18.80 1.35 -7.45
N LYS A 40 -18.15 1.98 -6.47
CA LYS A 40 -18.68 3.10 -5.70
C LYS A 40 -18.04 4.43 -6.12
N ARG A 41 -18.10 4.76 -7.40
CA ARG A 41 -17.45 5.96 -7.97
C ARG A 41 -17.84 7.26 -7.26
N GLY A 42 -19.11 7.41 -6.87
CA GLY A 42 -19.63 8.64 -6.26
C GLY A 42 -19.09 8.92 -4.84
N VAL A 43 -18.61 7.91 -4.14
CA VAL A 43 -18.03 8.04 -2.77
C VAL A 43 -16.55 7.68 -2.74
N ARG A 44 -15.95 7.44 -3.91
CA ARG A 44 -14.52 7.16 -4.04
C ARG A 44 -13.71 8.40 -3.63
N PRO A 45 -12.73 8.26 -2.73
CA PRO A 45 -11.85 9.38 -2.39
C PRO A 45 -11.14 9.94 -3.62
N GLY A 46 -11.01 11.26 -3.73
CA GLY A 46 -10.44 11.92 -4.91
C GLY A 46 -8.96 11.58 -5.18
N TRP A 47 -8.23 11.13 -4.17
CA TRP A 47 -6.85 10.67 -4.30
C TRP A 47 -6.72 9.20 -4.76
N LEU A 48 -7.80 8.42 -4.72
CA LEU A 48 -7.80 7.00 -5.08
C LEU A 48 -8.02 6.83 -6.58
N ARG A 49 -7.01 6.33 -7.27
CA ARG A 49 -6.99 6.12 -8.71
C ARG A 49 -7.10 4.63 -9.06
N LEU A 50 -8.32 4.12 -9.05
CA LEU A 50 -8.59 2.74 -9.48
C LEU A 50 -8.48 2.54 -11.00
N GLU A 51 -8.55 3.62 -11.77
CA GLU A 51 -8.37 3.63 -13.22
C GLU A 51 -7.00 3.06 -13.62
N ASP A 52 -5.96 3.31 -12.86
CA ASP A 52 -4.61 2.81 -13.13
C ASP A 52 -4.55 1.27 -12.98
N ALA A 53 -5.27 0.71 -12.00
CA ALA A 53 -5.37 -0.75 -11.84
C ALA A 53 -6.19 -1.39 -12.98
N LEU A 54 -7.28 -0.77 -13.39
CA LEU A 54 -8.11 -1.20 -14.52
C LEU A 54 -7.33 -1.18 -15.83
N LEU A 55 -6.56 -0.12 -16.06
CA LEU A 55 -5.70 0.01 -17.23
C LEU A 55 -4.63 -1.08 -17.28
N ALA A 56 -3.98 -1.35 -16.16
CA ALA A 56 -2.94 -2.36 -16.04
C ALA A 56 -3.46 -3.80 -16.19
N ALA A 57 -4.73 -4.04 -15.87
CA ALA A 57 -5.37 -5.36 -16.01
C ALA A 57 -5.80 -5.70 -17.45
N GLY A 58 -5.65 -4.79 -18.40
CA GLY A 58 -5.99 -5.01 -19.80
C GLY A 58 -6.79 -3.85 -20.41
N SER A 59 -6.49 -2.61 -20.03
CA SER A 59 -7.15 -1.39 -20.52
C SER A 59 -8.66 -1.40 -20.27
N LEU A 60 -9.07 -1.87 -19.10
CA LEU A 60 -10.47 -1.94 -18.73
C LEU A 60 -11.03 -0.54 -18.44
N ALA A 61 -12.28 -0.29 -18.86
CA ALA A 61 -12.97 0.95 -18.57
C ALA A 61 -13.50 0.98 -17.13
N ASP A 62 -13.61 2.16 -16.56
CA ASP A 62 -14.24 2.37 -15.24
C ASP A 62 -15.76 2.40 -15.36
N THR A 63 -16.32 1.26 -15.73
CA THR A 63 -17.73 0.97 -15.95
C THR A 63 -18.12 -0.32 -15.24
N PRO A 64 -19.42 -0.61 -15.01
CA PRO A 64 -19.83 -1.88 -14.40
C PRO A 64 -19.27 -3.11 -15.12
N ALA A 65 -19.22 -3.10 -16.45
CA ALA A 65 -18.62 -4.18 -17.25
C ALA A 65 -17.10 -4.29 -17.02
N GLY A 66 -16.38 -3.16 -16.98
CA GLY A 66 -14.95 -3.11 -16.68
C GLY A 66 -14.64 -3.56 -15.25
N HIS A 67 -15.47 -3.23 -14.28
CA HIS A 67 -15.34 -3.69 -12.89
C HIS A 67 -15.52 -5.21 -12.78
N ALA A 68 -16.51 -5.78 -13.46
CA ALA A 68 -16.72 -7.23 -13.50
C ALA A 68 -15.51 -7.94 -14.14
N ALA A 69 -15.00 -7.42 -15.24
CA ALA A 69 -13.82 -7.95 -15.92
C ALA A 69 -12.57 -7.85 -15.03
N TYR A 70 -12.43 -6.81 -14.23
CA TYR A 70 -11.32 -6.68 -13.27
C TYR A 70 -11.40 -7.73 -12.16
N LEU A 71 -12.57 -8.00 -11.62
CA LEU A 71 -12.75 -9.06 -10.62
C LEU A 71 -12.46 -10.45 -11.21
N ASP A 72 -12.85 -10.70 -12.46
CA ASP A 72 -12.48 -11.93 -13.18
C ASP A 72 -10.96 -12.03 -13.39
N PHE A 73 -10.32 -10.92 -13.73
CA PHE A 73 -8.85 -10.84 -13.83
C PHE A 73 -8.17 -11.17 -12.50
N LEU A 74 -8.65 -10.60 -11.39
CA LEU A 74 -8.11 -10.90 -10.06
C LEU A 74 -8.32 -12.36 -9.67
N ALA A 75 -9.47 -12.96 -10.00
CA ALA A 75 -9.74 -14.37 -9.76
C ALA A 75 -8.77 -15.26 -10.54
N TRP A 76 -8.56 -14.97 -11.83
CA TRP A 76 -7.57 -15.67 -12.63
C TRP A 76 -6.15 -15.52 -12.05
N LEU A 77 -5.74 -14.29 -11.70
CA LEU A 77 -4.42 -14.01 -11.16
C LEU A 77 -4.19 -14.71 -9.81
N HIS A 78 -5.24 -14.85 -9.00
CA HIS A 78 -5.18 -15.57 -7.72
C HIS A 78 -4.89 -17.07 -7.92
N ASP A 79 -5.44 -17.68 -8.97
CA ASP A 79 -5.32 -19.11 -9.25
C ASP A 79 -4.08 -19.44 -10.10
N ASP A 80 -3.48 -18.45 -10.77
CA ASP A 80 -2.34 -18.64 -11.69
C ASP A 80 -1.01 -18.23 -11.02
N GLU A 81 -0.34 -19.19 -10.42
CA GLU A 81 0.96 -18.96 -9.77
C GLU A 81 2.05 -18.44 -10.74
N PRO A 82 2.18 -18.93 -11.99
CA PRO A 82 3.10 -18.34 -12.95
C PRO A 82 2.82 -16.87 -13.24
N ALA A 83 1.55 -16.47 -13.34
CA ALA A 83 1.17 -15.06 -13.52
C ALA A 83 1.55 -14.21 -12.29
N GLN A 84 1.33 -14.71 -11.08
CA GLN A 84 1.77 -14.02 -9.85
C GLN A 84 3.28 -13.80 -9.83
N LYS A 85 4.07 -14.76 -10.29
CA LYS A 85 5.53 -14.62 -10.43
C LYS A 85 5.91 -13.59 -11.49
N ALA A 86 5.20 -13.56 -12.62
CA ALA A 86 5.40 -12.56 -13.66
C ALA A 86 5.13 -11.12 -13.15
N TYR A 87 4.17 -10.95 -12.24
CA TYR A 87 3.92 -9.70 -11.53
C TYR A 87 4.82 -9.47 -10.32
N ALA A 88 5.79 -10.34 -10.07
CA ALA A 88 6.75 -10.25 -8.95
C ALA A 88 6.10 -10.25 -7.54
N PHE A 89 5.01 -10.96 -7.36
CA PHE A 89 4.30 -11.04 -6.07
C PHE A 89 5.16 -11.62 -4.96
N ASP A 90 6.04 -12.57 -5.27
CA ASP A 90 6.99 -13.16 -4.34
C ASP A 90 8.03 -12.14 -3.83
N CYS A 91 8.36 -11.14 -4.64
CA CYS A 91 9.24 -10.05 -4.25
C CYS A 91 8.56 -9.02 -3.34
N MET A 92 7.24 -8.85 -3.45
CA MET A 92 6.47 -7.91 -2.64
C MET A 92 6.31 -8.38 -1.19
N CYS A 93 6.45 -9.68 -0.93
CA CYS A 93 6.43 -10.25 0.42
C CYS A 93 7.77 -10.18 1.13
N LYS A 94 8.84 -9.91 0.40
CA LYS A 94 10.23 -9.97 0.89
C LYS A 94 10.84 -8.58 0.92
N GLY A 95 11.15 -8.14 2.13
CA GLY A 95 11.75 -6.83 2.32
C GLY A 95 10.71 -5.71 2.51
N TRP A 96 11.19 -4.59 3.00
CA TRP A 96 10.38 -3.44 3.41
C TRP A 96 10.29 -2.36 2.31
N ALA A 97 11.12 -2.45 1.27
CA ALA A 97 11.14 -1.51 0.16
C ALA A 97 11.45 -2.21 -1.16
N MET A 98 10.80 -1.76 -2.23
CA MET A 98 11.07 -2.17 -3.60
C MET A 98 11.90 -1.10 -4.30
N GLY A 99 12.94 -1.51 -5.03
CA GLY A 99 13.79 -0.59 -5.76
C GLY A 99 15.24 -1.07 -5.86
N SER A 100 16.09 -0.24 -6.47
CA SER A 100 17.52 -0.51 -6.59
C SER A 100 18.21 -0.52 -5.21
N LYS A 101 19.43 -1.03 -5.16
CA LYS A 101 20.24 -1.01 -3.93
C LYS A 101 20.51 0.41 -3.45
N GLU A 102 20.75 1.33 -4.37
CA GLU A 102 20.99 2.75 -4.11
C GLU A 102 19.74 3.41 -3.51
N PHE A 103 18.57 3.15 -4.08
CA PHE A 103 17.28 3.64 -3.56
C PHE A 103 17.02 3.13 -2.14
N LYS A 104 17.19 1.83 -1.90
CA LYS A 104 17.05 1.24 -0.56
C LYS A 104 18.04 1.81 0.44
N GLY A 105 19.28 2.03 0.03
CA GLY A 105 20.31 2.68 0.84
C GLY A 105 19.93 4.10 1.23
N ALA A 106 19.44 4.89 0.28
CA ALA A 106 18.99 6.26 0.53
C ALA A 106 17.82 6.31 1.54
N LEU A 107 16.84 5.41 1.41
CA LEU A 107 15.73 5.32 2.37
C LEU A 107 16.18 4.94 3.78
N ILE A 108 17.16 4.04 3.92
CA ILE A 108 17.72 3.66 5.22
C ILE A 108 18.39 4.87 5.88
N GLU A 109 19.19 5.62 5.13
CA GLU A 109 19.87 6.80 5.67
C GLU A 109 18.88 7.90 6.06
N GLU A 110 17.87 8.16 5.24
CA GLU A 110 16.79 9.12 5.56
C GLU A 110 16.06 8.72 6.84
N HIS A 111 15.74 7.44 7.00
CA HIS A 111 15.08 6.93 8.20
C HIS A 111 15.96 7.06 9.46
N LYS A 112 17.24 6.77 9.35
CA LYS A 112 18.20 6.96 10.45
C LYS A 112 18.32 8.42 10.89
N GLN A 113 18.36 9.34 9.91
CA GLN A 113 18.39 10.78 10.17
C GLN A 113 17.12 11.23 10.89
N ALA A 114 15.94 10.80 10.43
CA ALA A 114 14.66 11.12 11.05
C ALA A 114 14.53 10.59 12.49
N LEU A 115 15.09 9.41 12.76
CA LEU A 115 15.14 8.87 14.14
C LEU A 115 16.08 9.66 15.04
N ALA A 116 17.28 10.03 14.56
CA ALA A 116 18.23 10.83 15.30
C ALA A 116 17.68 12.21 15.66
N GLU A 117 16.96 12.85 14.73
CA GLU A 117 16.27 14.12 14.97
C GLU A 117 15.18 14.02 16.03
N LYS A 118 14.45 12.89 16.05
CA LYS A 118 13.42 12.63 17.06
C LYS A 118 14.02 12.45 18.44
N GLU A 119 15.10 11.67 18.57
CA GLU A 119 15.80 11.47 19.84
C GLU A 119 16.39 12.78 20.37
N THR A 120 16.93 13.64 19.50
CA THR A 120 17.46 14.96 19.90
C THR A 120 16.32 15.89 20.34
N GLY A 121 15.20 15.88 19.63
CA GLY A 121 14.02 16.68 20.00
C GLY A 121 13.39 16.24 21.33
N GLU A 122 13.34 14.94 21.62
CA GLU A 122 12.85 14.44 22.91
C GLU A 122 13.82 14.77 24.08
N ALA A 123 15.13 14.76 23.83
CA ALA A 123 16.14 15.17 24.80
C ALA A 123 16.02 16.65 25.15
N ASP A 124 15.83 17.52 24.16
CA ASP A 124 15.60 18.96 24.37
C ASP A 124 14.31 19.23 25.16
N PHE A 125 13.24 18.49 24.89
CA PHE A 125 11.98 18.60 25.62
C PHE A 125 12.12 18.17 27.09
N ALA A 126 12.85 17.10 27.35
CA ALA A 126 13.11 16.60 28.70
C ALA A 126 13.97 17.58 29.50
N GLU A 127 14.97 18.21 28.88
CA GLU A 127 15.81 19.22 29.51
C GLU A 127 15.04 20.50 29.86
N VAL A 128 14.17 20.97 28.95
CA VAL A 128 13.29 22.13 29.19
C VAL A 128 12.28 21.85 30.30
N ALA A 129 11.70 20.65 30.35
CA ALA A 129 10.78 20.25 31.40
C ALA A 129 11.47 20.16 32.78
N SER A 130 12.71 19.65 32.82
CA SER A 130 13.53 19.56 34.06
C SER A 130 13.88 20.95 34.62
N ARG A 131 14.18 21.94 33.77
CA ARG A 131 14.47 23.31 34.20
C ARG A 131 13.22 24.03 34.75
N ARG A 132 12.02 23.66 34.31
CA ARG A 132 10.75 24.25 34.79
C ARG A 132 10.34 23.74 36.17
N THR A 133 10.75 22.53 36.57
CA THR A 133 10.40 21.93 37.85
C THR A 133 11.44 22.26 38.97
N GLY A 134 12.59 22.83 38.63
CA GLY A 134 13.67 23.16 39.54
C GLY A 134 13.59 24.59 40.18
N GLY A 135 12.58 25.36 39.84
CA GLY A 135 12.40 26.75 40.32
C GLY A 135 11.30 26.92 41.37
N GLY A 136 11.37 26.28 42.51
CA GLY A 136 10.36 26.40 43.55
C GLY A 136 10.84 25.91 44.92
N ARG A 137 11.83 26.57 45.48
CA ARG A 137 12.01 26.61 46.95
C ARG A 137 12.53 27.97 47.36
N ILE A 138 11.64 28.79 47.86
CA ILE A 138 11.93 29.74 48.90
C ILE A 138 11.10 29.31 50.11
#